data_d5259f20bf22f40f3f267026c2ad08ac
#
_entry.id   d5259f20bf22f40f3f267026c2ad08ac
#
_cell.length_a   1.000
_cell.length_b   1.000
_cell.length_c   1.000
_cell.angle_alpha   90.00
_cell.angle_beta   90.00
_cell.angle_gamma   90.00
#
_symmetry.space_group_name_H-M   'P 1'
#
loop_
_entity.id
_entity.type
_entity.pdbx_description
1 polymer ?
#
loop_
_entity_poly.entity_id
_entity_poly.type
_entity_poly.pdbx_seq_one_letter_code
_entity_poly.pdbx_strand_id
1 'polypeptide(L)' 'MTHYIAALTIKDGKREESIGELKHANLVEQFREQHGNVHYFISKSVDDPDVVIVSDLWETKADFDAHCSSEIVKKT' A
#
# COMPACT_ATOMS: atom_id res chain seq x y z
N MET A 1 12.76 10.43 8.88
CA MET A 1 11.78 9.45 8.37
C MET A 1 10.81 10.13 7.42
N THR A 2 10.34 9.41 6.43
CA THR A 2 9.44 9.95 5.41
C THR A 2 8.12 9.20 5.45
N HIS A 3 7.02 9.93 5.65
CA HIS A 3 5.67 9.38 5.75
C HIS A 3 4.87 9.74 4.50
N TYR A 4 4.23 8.73 3.91
CA TYR A 4 3.36 8.91 2.75
C TYR A 4 1.96 8.39 3.06
N ILE A 5 0.97 9.13 2.58
CA ILE A 5 -0.43 8.74 2.68
C ILE A 5 -1.03 8.91 1.29
N ALA A 6 -1.66 7.86 0.78
CA ALA A 6 -2.31 7.88 -0.52
C ALA A 6 -3.74 7.36 -0.40
N ALA A 7 -4.65 8.02 -1.09
CA ALA A 7 -6.03 7.57 -1.20
C ALA A 7 -6.24 7.01 -2.60
N LEU A 8 -6.64 5.75 -2.70
CA LEU A 8 -6.84 5.06 -3.97
C LEU A 8 -8.31 4.74 -4.16
N THR A 9 -8.87 5.15 -5.28
CA THR A 9 -10.26 4.83 -5.61
C THR A 9 -10.33 3.52 -6.38
N ILE A 10 -11.08 2.57 -5.84
CA ILE A 10 -11.32 1.26 -6.48
C ILE A 10 -12.78 1.24 -6.88
N LYS A 11 -13.04 1.32 -8.19
CA LYS A 11 -14.38 1.48 -8.72
C LYS A 11 -15.22 0.20 -8.69
N ASP A 12 -16.50 0.36 -8.90
CA ASP A 12 -17.48 -0.72 -9.10
C ASP A 12 -17.66 -1.63 -7.88
N GLY A 13 -17.47 -1.08 -6.68
CA GLY A 13 -17.71 -1.82 -5.44
C GLY A 13 -16.73 -2.96 -5.20
N LYS A 14 -15.53 -2.90 -5.80
CA LYS A 14 -14.54 -3.97 -5.72
C LYS A 14 -13.48 -3.77 -4.63
N ARG A 15 -13.70 -2.81 -3.74
CA ARG A 15 -12.72 -2.53 -2.67
C ARG A 15 -12.39 -3.77 -1.84
N GLU A 16 -13.41 -4.50 -1.38
CA GLU A 16 -13.18 -5.69 -0.55
C GLU A 16 -12.45 -6.79 -1.32
N GLU A 17 -12.82 -7.00 -2.58
CA GLU A 17 -12.15 -7.97 -3.44
C GLU A 17 -10.67 -7.62 -3.64
N SER A 18 -10.38 -6.34 -3.89
CA SER A 18 -9.00 -5.88 -4.09
C SER A 18 -8.16 -6.05 -2.82
N ILE A 19 -8.71 -5.73 -1.66
CA ILE A 19 -8.01 -5.93 -0.39
C ILE A 19 -7.77 -7.43 -0.16
N GLY A 20 -8.75 -8.27 -0.48
CA GLY A 20 -8.61 -9.72 -0.36
C GLY A 20 -7.50 -10.26 -1.25
N GLU A 21 -7.38 -9.75 -2.47
CA GLU A 21 -6.30 -10.14 -3.39
C GLU A 21 -4.93 -9.75 -2.86
N LEU A 22 -4.79 -8.56 -2.28
CA LEU A 22 -3.54 -8.12 -1.67
C LEU A 22 -3.12 -9.04 -0.53
N LYS A 23 -4.06 -9.44 0.31
CA LYS A 23 -3.80 -10.37 1.42
C LYS A 23 -3.45 -11.76 0.92
N HIS A 24 -4.18 -12.25 -0.07
CA HIS A 24 -3.95 -13.57 -0.64
C HIS A 24 -2.56 -13.68 -1.28
N ALA A 25 -2.16 -12.65 -2.01
CA ALA A 25 -0.83 -12.59 -2.64
C ALA A 25 0.30 -12.24 -1.65
N ASN A 26 -0.05 -11.95 -0.40
CA ASN A 26 0.91 -11.60 0.64
C ASN A 26 1.74 -10.35 0.33
N LEU A 27 1.16 -9.43 -0.45
CA LEU A 27 1.89 -8.26 -0.94
C LEU A 27 2.26 -7.27 0.17
N VAL A 28 1.33 -7.04 1.10
CA VAL A 28 1.59 -6.10 2.21
C VAL A 28 2.76 -6.59 3.06
N GLU A 29 2.83 -7.89 3.33
CA GLU A 29 3.95 -8.48 4.09
C GLU A 29 5.26 -8.33 3.32
N GLN A 30 5.24 -8.50 2.00
CA GLN A 30 6.42 -8.29 1.16
C GLN A 30 6.88 -6.84 1.18
N PHE A 31 5.95 -5.89 1.18
CA PHE A 31 6.29 -4.46 1.30
C PHE A 31 6.93 -4.16 2.65
N ARG A 32 6.42 -4.76 3.72
CA ARG A 32 6.96 -4.57 5.08
C ARG A 32 8.38 -5.12 5.22
N GLU A 33 8.74 -6.09 4.42
CA GLU A 33 10.09 -6.67 4.41
C GLU A 33 11.10 -5.87 3.59
N GLN A 34 10.65 -4.88 2.82
CA GLN A 34 11.55 -4.06 2.02
C GLN A 34 12.44 -3.18 2.91
N HIS A 35 13.66 -2.94 2.43
CA HIS A 35 14.64 -2.14 3.16
C HIS A 35 14.09 -0.76 3.50
N GLY A 36 14.24 -0.36 4.74
CA GLY A 36 13.82 0.96 5.21
C GLY A 36 12.34 1.11 5.54
N ASN A 37 11.53 0.08 5.34
CA ASN A 37 10.12 0.17 5.71
C ASN A 37 9.96 0.09 7.23
N VAL A 38 9.32 1.09 7.81
CA VAL A 38 9.00 1.14 9.25
C VAL A 38 7.60 0.58 9.49
N HIS A 39 6.62 1.04 8.70
CA HIS A 39 5.28 0.43 8.70
C HIS A 39 4.62 0.60 7.34
N TYR A 40 3.62 -0.23 7.10
CA TYR A 40 2.82 -0.19 5.88
C TYR A 40 1.41 -0.65 6.25
N PHE A 41 0.45 0.28 6.24
CA PHE A 41 -0.92 0.00 6.63
C PHE A 41 -1.88 0.31 5.50
N ILE A 42 -2.87 -0.56 5.35
CA ILE A 42 -3.98 -0.35 4.43
C ILE A 42 -5.25 -0.24 5.25
N SER A 43 -6.03 0.80 5.01
CA SER A 43 -7.28 1.03 5.70
C SER A 43 -8.37 1.44 4.72
N LYS A 44 -9.60 1.43 5.20
CA LYS A 44 -10.78 1.77 4.39
C LYS A 44 -11.27 3.15 4.78
N SER A 45 -11.65 3.97 3.79
CA SER A 45 -12.30 5.23 4.07
C SER A 45 -13.68 4.97 4.68
N VAL A 46 -14.05 5.72 5.72
CA VAL A 46 -15.39 5.66 6.30
C VAL A 46 -16.38 6.52 5.51
N ASP A 47 -15.87 7.47 4.73
CA ASP A 47 -16.71 8.41 3.98
C ASP A 47 -17.02 7.93 2.56
N ASP A 48 -16.13 7.13 1.97
CA ASP A 48 -16.28 6.69 0.59
C ASP A 48 -16.05 5.17 0.51
N PRO A 49 -17.07 4.39 0.11
CA PRO A 49 -16.96 2.93 0.07
C PRO A 49 -15.98 2.40 -0.98
N ASP A 50 -15.55 3.23 -1.91
CA ASP A 50 -14.63 2.84 -2.97
C ASP A 50 -13.17 3.23 -2.69
N VAL A 51 -12.90 3.93 -1.59
CA VAL A 51 -11.56 4.44 -1.30
C VAL A 51 -10.82 3.57 -0.30
N VAL A 52 -9.57 3.25 -0.65
CA VAL A 52 -8.61 2.59 0.22
C VAL A 52 -7.52 3.59 0.55
N ILE A 53 -7.13 3.67 1.81
CA ILE A 53 -6.09 4.56 2.26
C ILE A 53 -4.85 3.74 2.59
N VAL A 54 -3.73 4.11 1.97
CA VAL A 54 -2.43 3.50 2.23
C VAL A 54 -1.59 4.48 3.03
N SER A 55 -1.07 4.03 4.16
CA SER A 55 -0.18 4.83 5.01
C SER A 55 1.11 4.06 5.20
N ASP A 56 2.22 4.61 4.73
CA ASP A 56 3.52 3.95 4.84
C ASP A 56 4.59 4.91 5.34
N LEU A 57 5.47 4.38 6.16
CA LEU A 57 6.57 5.13 6.75
C LEU A 57 7.88 4.45 6.39
N TRP A 58 8.83 5.25 5.90
CA TRP A 58 10.13 4.77 5.44
C TRP A 58 11.24 5.54 6.16
N GLU A 59 12.37 4.89 6.36
CA GLU A 59 13.51 5.53 7.00
C GLU A 59 14.04 6.71 6.18
N THR A 60 14.08 6.56 4.84
CA THR A 60 14.53 7.62 3.94
C THR A 60 13.64 7.69 2.70
N LYS A 61 13.68 8.83 2.00
CA LYS A 61 12.99 8.98 0.73
C LYS A 61 13.53 8.02 -0.33
N ALA A 62 14.82 7.73 -0.29
CA ALA A 62 15.44 6.78 -1.22
C ALA A 62 14.84 5.37 -1.06
N ASP A 63 14.53 4.96 0.16
CA ASP A 63 13.88 3.67 0.43
C ASP A 63 12.47 3.64 -0.16
N PHE A 64 11.73 4.74 -0.02
CA PHE A 64 10.41 4.87 -0.63
C PHE A 64 10.49 4.80 -2.16
N ASP A 65 11.44 5.52 -2.76
CA ASP A 65 11.62 5.53 -4.21
C ASP A 65 11.97 4.12 -4.72
N ALA A 66 12.79 3.38 -3.99
CA ALA A 66 13.12 1.99 -4.30
C ALA A 66 11.86 1.09 -4.23
N HIS A 67 11.00 1.31 -3.23
CA HIS A 67 9.71 0.61 -3.14
C HIS A 67 8.85 0.86 -4.38
N CYS A 68 8.71 2.11 -4.79
CA CYS A 68 7.89 2.48 -5.95
C CYS A 68 8.42 1.88 -7.26
N SER A 69 9.73 1.63 -7.33
CA SER A 69 10.38 1.06 -8.52
C SER A 69 10.47 -0.47 -8.46
N SER A 70 10.04 -1.09 -7.37
CA SER A 70 10.19 -2.53 -7.19
C SER A 70 9.29 -3.33 -8.13
N GLU A 71 9.71 -4.54 -8.44
CA GLU A 71 8.92 -5.48 -9.24
C GLU A 71 7.56 -5.79 -8.61
N ILE A 72 7.51 -5.82 -7.28
CA ILE A 72 6.28 -6.11 -6.54
C ILE A 72 5.23 -5.04 -6.83
N VAL A 73 5.62 -3.77 -6.76
CA VAL A 73 4.73 -2.64 -7.04
C VAL A 73 4.30 -2.64 -8.52
N LYS A 74 5.22 -2.90 -9.43
CA LYS A 74 4.93 -2.91 -10.86
C LYS A 74 3.95 -4.00 -11.28
N LYS A 75 3.90 -5.10 -10.53
CA LYS A 75 2.97 -6.20 -10.79
C LYS A 75 1.58 -5.96 -10.21
N THR A 76 1.45 -4.97 -9.37
CA THR A 76 0.20 -4.61 -8.74
C THR A 76 -0.52 -3.51 -9.52
#